data_1f819040edffeae0c8891686b4c8bade
#
_entry.id   1f819040edffeae0c8891686b4c8bade
#
_cell.length_a   1.000
_cell.length_b   1.000
_cell.length_c   1.000
_cell.angle_alpha   90.00
_cell.angle_beta   90.00
_cell.angle_gamma   90.00
#
_symmetry.space_group_name_H-M   'P 1'
#
loop_
_entity.id
_entity.type
_entity.pdbx_description
1 polymer ?
#
loop_
_entity_poly.entity_id
_entity_poly.type
_entity_poly.pdbx_seq_one_letter_code
_entity_poly.pdbx_strand_id
1 'polypeptide(L)'
;MEGNYIGNNGLVNFKGYLEGDSSPVDKLIVRGSTSGTSRVVVTNMGAMGGRTSKGIELIHVDGQSDGTFIQEGRIVAGAFEYRLVRGEGANSNHWYLKTEDDQVRPEIGSYIANEETVQTSFVTRQLDRGGKTEYTDFFTGEKKSTSLWLRQAGRYNSWQDSSGNTKTRSNRYISQIGGDIAAWTDAENQQALHLGLMAGYAHSRAISHSVVNGQRSIGKTDGYGLGMYATWFEDEINQQGAYVDAWFNYSWFKSSVNGNDNPKEKYRSRGLTGSLEAGYTQKLGSNNYGDWYVQPQAQVIWMGVTTPNRTEKNGTHVRFNGHGNIQSRIGTRFYIQGRVPGSDQGVGSFQLYTDVNWIHNTRKFGVTMNQDGFTQAGASNLAELKFGGERKVGKNLHLWGNVGSRFGSHDYRELSATIGAKFVF
;
A
#
# COMPACT_ATOMS: atom_id res chain seq x y z
N MET A 1 22.05 37.32 -27.94
CA MET A 1 21.90 38.68 -27.45
C MET A 1 23.28 39.34 -27.45
N GLU A 2 23.50 40.37 -28.28
CA GLU A 2 24.85 40.95 -28.49
C GLU A 2 25.27 41.97 -27.41
N GLY A 3 24.39 42.36 -26.51
CA GLY A 3 24.67 43.31 -25.42
C GLY A 3 24.44 42.72 -24.06
N ASN A 4 24.33 43.60 -23.06
CA ASN A 4 24.03 43.22 -21.68
C ASN A 4 22.56 42.82 -21.53
N TYR A 5 22.30 41.94 -20.58
CA TYR A 5 20.97 41.53 -20.15
C TYR A 5 20.66 42.11 -18.75
N ILE A 6 19.58 42.85 -18.64
CA ILE A 6 19.13 43.43 -17.37
C ILE A 6 17.77 42.81 -17.02
N GLY A 7 17.77 41.95 -15.97
CA GLY A 7 16.55 41.36 -15.46
C GLY A 7 15.76 42.33 -14.57
N ASN A 8 14.46 42.50 -14.83
CA ASN A 8 13.55 43.29 -14.01
C ASN A 8 12.35 42.39 -13.60
N ASN A 9 12.66 41.32 -12.92
CA ASN A 9 11.68 40.31 -12.44
C ASN A 9 10.79 39.72 -13.55
N GLY A 10 11.25 39.80 -14.81
CA GLY A 10 10.58 39.19 -15.95
C GLY A 10 10.65 37.66 -15.92
N LEU A 11 9.76 36.99 -16.67
CA LEU A 11 9.72 35.55 -16.82
C LEU A 11 10.42 35.14 -18.12
N VAL A 12 11.41 34.24 -18.00
CA VAL A 12 12.09 33.62 -19.13
C VAL A 12 11.63 32.15 -19.20
N ASN A 13 11.03 31.79 -20.34
CA ASN A 13 10.58 30.42 -20.60
C ASN A 13 11.57 29.69 -21.48
N PHE A 14 12.01 28.52 -21.04
CA PHE A 14 12.81 27.60 -21.83
C PHE A 14 11.98 26.34 -22.12
N LYS A 15 12.16 25.82 -23.31
CA LYS A 15 11.61 24.53 -23.74
C LYS A 15 12.76 23.60 -24.09
N GLY A 16 12.61 22.32 -23.81
CA GLY A 16 13.64 21.35 -24.15
C GLY A 16 13.30 19.93 -23.80
N TYR A 17 14.13 19.03 -24.26
CA TYR A 17 14.07 17.61 -23.92
C TYR A 17 15.08 17.33 -22.82
N LEU A 18 14.59 16.97 -21.61
CA LEU A 18 15.44 16.81 -20.43
C LEU A 18 15.87 15.34 -20.29
N GLU A 19 17.01 14.95 -20.88
CA GLU A 19 17.51 13.55 -20.90
C GLU A 19 18.90 13.37 -20.30
N GLY A 20 19.61 14.43 -19.99
CA GLY A 20 20.96 14.44 -19.46
C GLY A 20 21.74 15.65 -19.95
N ASP A 21 23.07 15.67 -19.74
CA ASP A 21 23.93 16.84 -20.01
C ASP A 21 23.84 17.38 -21.44
N SER A 22 23.61 16.52 -22.43
CA SER A 22 23.53 16.87 -23.85
C SER A 22 22.12 17.15 -24.36
N SER A 23 21.17 17.37 -23.44
CA SER A 23 19.77 17.63 -23.82
C SER A 23 19.61 18.82 -24.76
N PRO A 24 18.84 18.66 -25.84
CA PRO A 24 18.50 19.79 -26.70
C PRO A 24 17.46 20.68 -26.01
N VAL A 25 17.89 21.87 -25.60
CA VAL A 25 17.09 22.87 -24.89
C VAL A 25 17.29 24.25 -25.50
N ASP A 26 16.29 25.11 -25.32
CA ASP A 26 16.45 26.54 -25.57
C ASP A 26 17.59 27.09 -24.73
N LYS A 27 18.40 27.99 -25.29
CA LYS A 27 19.50 28.64 -24.58
C LYS A 27 19.39 30.17 -24.67
N LEU A 28 19.64 30.83 -23.57
CA LEU A 28 19.90 32.27 -23.52
C LEU A 28 21.43 32.50 -23.61
N ILE A 29 21.91 33.03 -24.70
CA ILE A 29 23.33 33.36 -24.87
C ILE A 29 23.45 34.89 -24.77
N VAL A 30 24.15 35.39 -23.75
CA VAL A 30 24.40 36.80 -23.48
C VAL A 30 25.89 37.08 -23.75
N ARG A 31 26.19 37.84 -24.82
CA ARG A 31 27.57 38.21 -25.18
C ARG A 31 28.19 39.26 -24.26
N GLY A 32 27.34 40.03 -23.61
CA GLY A 32 27.74 40.99 -22.56
C GLY A 32 27.58 40.40 -21.15
N SER A 33 27.34 41.28 -20.20
CA SER A 33 27.15 40.95 -18.79
C SER A 33 25.66 40.87 -18.43
N THR A 34 25.36 40.18 -17.30
CA THR A 34 23.98 40.13 -16.76
C THR A 34 23.89 40.88 -15.43
N SER A 35 22.73 41.50 -15.18
CA SER A 35 22.39 42.12 -13.90
C SER A 35 20.89 42.01 -13.58
N GLY A 36 20.51 42.34 -12.34
CA GLY A 36 19.12 42.29 -11.89
C GLY A 36 18.61 40.87 -11.69
N THR A 37 17.28 40.67 -11.67
CA THR A 37 16.64 39.37 -11.35
C THR A 37 15.68 38.98 -12.44
N SER A 38 15.65 37.68 -12.80
CA SER A 38 14.68 37.08 -13.71
C SER A 38 14.17 35.75 -13.16
N ARG A 39 12.89 35.47 -13.40
CA ARG A 39 12.28 34.17 -13.10
C ARG A 39 12.43 33.24 -14.28
N VAL A 40 12.69 31.96 -14.02
CA VAL A 40 12.94 30.94 -15.05
C VAL A 40 11.96 29.79 -14.91
N VAL A 41 11.23 29.53 -15.96
CA VAL A 41 10.39 28.33 -16.13
C VAL A 41 10.97 27.44 -17.22
N VAL A 42 11.00 26.15 -17.00
CA VAL A 42 11.43 25.17 -17.99
C VAL A 42 10.34 24.14 -18.24
N THR A 43 9.98 23.97 -19.50
CA THR A 43 8.96 22.98 -19.91
C THR A 43 9.65 21.82 -20.61
N ASN A 44 9.49 20.60 -20.06
CA ASN A 44 9.92 19.37 -20.73
C ASN A 44 9.01 19.08 -21.93
N MET A 45 9.59 18.90 -23.11
CA MET A 45 8.90 18.67 -24.38
C MET A 45 8.62 17.17 -24.65
N GLY A 46 8.60 16.34 -23.62
CA GLY A 46 8.28 14.91 -23.74
C GLY A 46 9.49 13.98 -23.63
N ALA A 47 10.61 14.48 -23.12
CA ALA A 47 11.78 13.65 -22.88
C ALA A 47 11.58 12.63 -21.76
N MET A 48 12.38 11.58 -21.81
CA MET A 48 12.32 10.44 -20.87
C MET A 48 12.78 10.78 -19.46
N GLY A 49 13.51 11.87 -19.28
CA GLY A 49 14.22 12.19 -18.03
C GLY A 49 15.55 11.46 -17.96
N GLY A 50 16.55 12.09 -17.38
CA GLY A 50 17.86 11.49 -17.20
C GLY A 50 18.69 12.24 -16.19
N ARG A 51 19.69 11.55 -15.64
CA ARG A 51 20.65 12.14 -14.70
C ARG A 51 21.59 13.07 -15.42
N THR A 52 21.98 14.13 -14.73
CA THR A 52 23.02 15.03 -15.21
C THR A 52 24.28 14.87 -14.35
N SER A 53 25.44 14.97 -14.96
CA SER A 53 26.73 15.03 -14.25
C SER A 53 27.31 16.43 -14.27
N LYS A 54 27.34 17.07 -15.44
CA LYS A 54 27.79 18.47 -15.60
C LYS A 54 26.62 19.45 -15.47
N GLY A 55 25.44 19.03 -15.91
CA GLY A 55 24.21 19.82 -16.03
C GLY A 55 23.90 20.23 -17.46
N ILE A 56 22.62 20.53 -17.71
CA ILE A 56 22.13 21.05 -18.99
C ILE A 56 22.28 22.56 -18.96
N GLU A 57 23.13 23.11 -19.78
CA GLU A 57 23.37 24.55 -19.84
C GLU A 57 22.14 25.27 -20.43
N LEU A 58 21.51 26.16 -19.65
CA LEU A 58 20.40 27.01 -20.09
C LEU A 58 20.82 28.44 -20.43
N ILE A 59 21.75 29.03 -19.65
CA ILE A 59 22.14 30.41 -19.77
C ILE A 59 23.65 30.47 -19.82
N HIS A 60 24.14 31.01 -20.94
CA HIS A 60 25.54 31.22 -21.20
C HIS A 60 25.83 32.73 -21.18
N VAL A 61 26.82 33.15 -20.39
CA VAL A 61 27.19 34.56 -20.26
C VAL A 61 28.69 34.73 -20.51
N ASP A 62 29.05 35.47 -21.54
CA ASP A 62 30.47 35.73 -21.88
C ASP A 62 31.12 36.75 -20.92
N GLY A 63 30.34 37.72 -20.45
CA GLY A 63 30.78 38.74 -19.51
C GLY A 63 30.58 38.40 -18.04
N GLN A 64 30.45 39.40 -17.17
CA GLN A 64 30.13 39.20 -15.77
C GLN A 64 28.68 38.76 -15.55
N SER A 65 28.45 37.78 -14.75
CA SER A 65 27.12 37.20 -14.47
C SER A 65 26.63 37.62 -13.08
N ASP A 66 26.35 38.92 -12.90
CA ASP A 66 25.81 39.48 -11.65
C ASP A 66 24.29 39.33 -11.54
N GLY A 67 23.64 38.95 -12.65
CA GLY A 67 22.23 38.68 -12.71
C GLY A 67 21.86 37.40 -11.95
N THR A 68 20.71 37.43 -11.28
CA THR A 68 20.14 36.29 -10.55
C THR A 68 19.00 35.67 -11.36
N PHE A 69 19.05 34.38 -11.61
CA PHE A 69 17.99 33.63 -12.26
C PHE A 69 17.35 32.70 -11.23
N ILE A 70 16.05 32.91 -10.97
CA ILE A 70 15.29 32.18 -9.95
C ILE A 70 14.37 31.19 -10.61
N GLN A 71 14.52 29.93 -10.30
CA GLN A 71 13.59 28.89 -10.75
C GLN A 71 12.18 29.14 -10.22
N GLU A 72 11.19 29.12 -11.11
CA GLU A 72 9.77 29.19 -10.77
C GLU A 72 9.10 27.84 -11.05
N GLY A 73 8.57 27.21 -9.99
CA GLY A 73 7.97 25.91 -10.05
C GLY A 73 8.99 24.76 -10.10
N ARG A 74 8.47 23.55 -10.17
CA ARG A 74 9.27 22.32 -10.28
C ARG A 74 9.55 21.97 -11.74
N ILE A 75 10.75 21.54 -12.02
CA ILE A 75 11.18 21.08 -13.34
C ILE A 75 11.35 19.57 -13.27
N VAL A 76 10.44 18.80 -13.88
CA VAL A 76 10.43 17.34 -13.79
C VAL A 76 10.38 16.70 -15.18
N ALA A 77 11.13 15.60 -15.35
CA ALA A 77 11.05 14.74 -16.52
C ALA A 77 11.27 13.28 -16.08
N GLY A 78 10.37 12.38 -16.49
CA GLY A 78 10.43 10.99 -16.05
C GLY A 78 10.39 10.88 -14.52
N ALA A 79 11.36 10.17 -13.99
CA ALA A 79 11.52 9.98 -12.53
C ALA A 79 12.28 11.11 -11.84
N PHE A 80 12.90 12.03 -12.60
CA PHE A 80 13.88 12.99 -12.08
C PHE A 80 13.31 14.38 -11.88
N GLU A 81 13.90 15.10 -10.93
CA GLU A 81 13.66 16.51 -10.67
C GLU A 81 14.94 17.29 -10.89
N TYR A 82 14.83 18.41 -11.59
CA TYR A 82 15.95 19.27 -11.95
C TYR A 82 15.88 20.58 -11.17
N ARG A 83 17.07 21.11 -10.84
CA ARG A 83 17.22 22.43 -10.23
C ARG A 83 18.07 23.32 -11.11
N LEU A 84 17.65 24.59 -11.18
CA LEU A 84 18.46 25.64 -11.81
C LEU A 84 19.54 26.07 -10.82
N VAL A 85 20.79 25.86 -11.21
CA VAL A 85 21.96 26.19 -10.40
C VAL A 85 22.96 26.99 -11.20
N ARG A 86 23.69 27.84 -10.53
CA ARG A 86 24.82 28.54 -11.11
C ARG A 86 26.01 27.57 -11.22
N GLY A 87 26.79 27.67 -12.29
CA GLY A 87 28.00 26.89 -12.46
C GLY A 87 29.09 27.24 -11.47
N GLU A 88 30.13 26.41 -11.41
CA GLU A 88 31.27 26.57 -10.49
C GLU A 88 32.58 26.70 -11.25
N GLY A 89 33.61 27.31 -10.63
CA GLY A 89 34.93 27.49 -11.18
C GLY A 89 34.91 28.27 -12.51
N ALA A 90 35.45 27.70 -13.57
CA ALA A 90 35.47 28.31 -14.91
C ALA A 90 34.07 28.53 -15.51
N ASN A 91 33.06 27.81 -15.02
CA ASN A 91 31.67 27.91 -15.49
C ASN A 91 30.80 28.78 -14.58
N SER A 92 31.36 29.54 -13.64
CA SER A 92 30.62 30.34 -12.65
C SER A 92 29.73 31.43 -13.25
N ASN A 93 29.93 31.79 -14.53
CA ASN A 93 29.12 32.75 -15.23
C ASN A 93 27.86 32.14 -15.87
N HIS A 94 27.79 30.82 -15.98
CA HIS A 94 26.71 30.12 -16.66
C HIS A 94 25.71 29.49 -15.71
N TRP A 95 24.50 29.17 -16.19
CA TRP A 95 23.43 28.56 -15.40
C TRP A 95 22.98 27.23 -16.03
N TYR A 96 22.83 26.23 -15.17
CA TYR A 96 22.58 24.85 -15.56
C TYR A 96 21.38 24.27 -14.86
N LEU A 97 20.66 23.35 -15.53
CA LEU A 97 19.77 22.42 -14.87
C LEU A 97 20.55 21.19 -14.41
N LYS A 98 20.49 20.86 -13.15
CA LYS A 98 21.12 19.66 -12.57
C LYS A 98 20.11 18.79 -11.85
N THR A 99 20.29 17.48 -11.92
CA THR A 99 19.72 16.51 -10.98
C THR A 99 20.73 16.36 -9.85
N GLU A 100 20.32 16.59 -8.60
CA GLU A 100 21.20 16.40 -7.44
C GLU A 100 21.13 14.94 -7.00
N ASP A 101 22.31 14.35 -6.71
CA ASP A 101 22.50 13.05 -6.02
C ASP A 101 21.42 12.00 -6.29
N ASP A 102 21.19 11.66 -7.57
CA ASP A 102 20.18 10.70 -7.97
C ASP A 102 18.75 11.07 -7.54
N GLN A 103 18.48 12.33 -7.30
CA GLN A 103 17.22 12.83 -6.79
C GLN A 103 16.03 12.41 -7.66
N VAL A 104 15.21 11.56 -7.09
CA VAL A 104 13.94 11.16 -7.70
C VAL A 104 12.78 11.91 -7.07
N ARG A 105 11.74 12.11 -7.86
CA ARG A 105 10.57 12.86 -7.40
C ARG A 105 9.69 12.04 -6.45
N PRO A 106 9.10 12.67 -5.43
CA PRO A 106 8.34 11.98 -4.38
C PRO A 106 7.04 11.31 -4.87
N GLU A 107 6.55 11.64 -6.06
CA GLU A 107 5.39 11.01 -6.68
C GLU A 107 5.57 9.49 -6.83
N ILE A 108 6.81 9.02 -7.01
CA ILE A 108 7.19 7.59 -7.06
C ILE A 108 6.63 6.86 -5.85
N GLY A 109 6.93 7.34 -4.64
CA GLY A 109 6.43 6.72 -3.41
C GLY A 109 4.91 6.75 -3.29
N SER A 110 4.26 7.80 -3.77
CA SER A 110 2.78 7.89 -3.80
C SER A 110 2.14 6.89 -4.76
N TYR A 111 2.74 6.66 -5.93
CA TYR A 111 2.28 5.63 -6.89
C TYR A 111 2.47 4.22 -6.32
N ILE A 112 3.62 3.93 -5.70
CA ILE A 112 3.91 2.63 -5.08
C ILE A 112 2.93 2.35 -3.93
N ALA A 113 2.65 3.34 -3.07
CA ALA A 113 1.70 3.19 -1.98
C ALA A 113 0.26 2.93 -2.46
N ASN A 114 -0.15 3.58 -3.55
CA ASN A 114 -1.44 3.32 -4.16
C ASN A 114 -1.50 1.90 -4.74
N GLU A 115 -0.43 1.42 -5.41
CA GLU A 115 -0.36 0.06 -5.96
C GLU A 115 -0.39 -0.99 -4.84
N GLU A 116 0.38 -0.82 -3.76
CA GLU A 116 0.28 -1.67 -2.57
C GLU A 116 -1.16 -1.71 -2.03
N THR A 117 -1.81 -0.55 -1.96
CA THR A 117 -3.18 -0.44 -1.43
C THR A 117 -4.17 -1.25 -2.27
N VAL A 118 -4.16 -1.13 -3.60
CA VAL A 118 -5.12 -1.83 -4.46
C VAL A 118 -4.94 -3.35 -4.41
N GLN A 119 -3.72 -3.83 -4.19
CA GLN A 119 -3.40 -5.26 -4.10
C GLN A 119 -3.76 -5.88 -2.73
N THR A 120 -3.66 -5.12 -1.65
CA THR A 120 -3.67 -5.69 -0.29
C THR A 120 -4.86 -5.29 0.59
N SER A 121 -5.76 -4.41 0.12
CA SER A 121 -6.83 -3.86 0.97
C SER A 121 -7.81 -4.92 1.47
N PHE A 122 -8.25 -5.84 0.62
CA PHE A 122 -9.30 -6.81 0.96
C PHE A 122 -8.77 -8.21 1.28
N VAL A 123 -7.46 -8.32 1.53
CA VAL A 123 -6.85 -9.58 1.97
C VAL A 123 -7.28 -9.89 3.41
N THR A 124 -7.86 -11.09 3.61
CA THR A 124 -8.32 -11.59 4.91
C THR A 124 -7.84 -13.02 5.14
N ARG A 125 -7.78 -13.42 6.41
CA ARG A 125 -7.66 -14.81 6.83
C ARG A 125 -9.05 -15.32 7.24
N GLN A 126 -9.18 -16.63 7.36
CA GLN A 126 -10.39 -17.24 7.92
C GLN A 126 -10.75 -16.62 9.28
N LEU A 127 -9.76 -16.47 10.16
CA LEU A 127 -9.93 -15.92 11.51
C LEU A 127 -10.28 -14.41 11.55
N ASP A 128 -10.03 -13.67 10.49
CA ASP A 128 -10.39 -12.24 10.40
C ASP A 128 -11.89 -12.01 10.16
N ARG A 129 -12.67 -13.06 9.87
CA ARG A 129 -14.12 -13.03 9.67
C ARG A 129 -14.94 -13.41 10.90
N GLY A 130 -14.25 -13.69 12.03
CA GLY A 130 -14.84 -14.03 13.32
C GLY A 130 -15.44 -15.44 13.39
N GLY A 131 -15.36 -16.03 14.58
CA GLY A 131 -15.67 -17.42 14.93
C GLY A 131 -17.00 -18.01 14.46
N LYS A 132 -17.37 -19.14 15.05
CA LYS A 132 -18.50 -20.01 14.72
C LYS A 132 -19.88 -19.43 14.85
N THR A 133 -20.82 -20.03 14.10
CA THR A 133 -22.23 -19.66 14.13
C THR A 133 -23.13 -20.88 14.11
N GLU A 134 -23.85 -21.14 15.20
CA GLU A 134 -24.92 -22.12 15.21
C GLU A 134 -26.25 -21.42 15.50
N TYR A 135 -27.31 -21.73 14.76
CA TYR A 135 -28.68 -21.44 15.14
C TYR A 135 -29.58 -22.67 14.88
N THR A 136 -30.68 -22.79 15.60
CA THR A 136 -31.68 -23.80 15.34
C THR A 136 -32.77 -23.18 14.46
N ASP A 137 -32.97 -23.76 13.29
CA ASP A 137 -34.06 -23.34 12.41
C ASP A 137 -35.40 -23.54 13.11
N PHE A 138 -36.18 -22.47 13.23
CA PHE A 138 -37.44 -22.47 13.94
C PHE A 138 -38.52 -23.38 13.32
N PHE A 139 -38.45 -23.59 12.00
CA PHE A 139 -39.43 -24.38 11.27
C PHE A 139 -39.07 -25.86 11.16
N THR A 140 -37.77 -26.16 11.05
CA THR A 140 -37.30 -27.55 10.87
C THR A 140 -36.73 -28.17 12.14
N GLY A 141 -36.46 -27.37 13.17
CA GLY A 141 -35.77 -27.83 14.38
C GLY A 141 -34.30 -28.17 14.16
N GLU A 142 -33.79 -28.02 12.94
CA GLU A 142 -32.41 -28.29 12.60
C GLU A 142 -31.52 -27.15 13.03
N LYS A 143 -30.31 -27.47 13.50
CA LYS A 143 -29.28 -26.47 13.74
C LYS A 143 -28.74 -25.99 12.41
N LYS A 144 -28.96 -24.73 12.08
CA LYS A 144 -28.42 -24.05 10.90
C LYS A 144 -27.49 -22.93 11.34
N SER A 145 -26.62 -22.52 10.46
CA SER A 145 -25.65 -21.48 10.74
C SER A 145 -25.77 -20.38 9.71
N THR A 146 -26.32 -19.21 10.11
CA THR A 146 -26.14 -17.96 9.36
C THR A 146 -25.44 -16.95 10.25
N SER A 147 -24.55 -16.20 9.67
CA SER A 147 -23.84 -15.16 10.41
C SER A 147 -23.76 -13.88 9.60
N LEU A 148 -23.78 -12.78 10.31
CA LEU A 148 -23.40 -11.50 9.77
C LEU A 148 -22.21 -11.00 10.56
N TRP A 149 -21.12 -10.70 9.88
CA TRP A 149 -19.95 -10.13 10.50
C TRP A 149 -19.59 -8.76 9.92
N LEU A 150 -19.08 -7.89 10.77
CA LEU A 150 -18.55 -6.58 10.43
C LEU A 150 -17.11 -6.49 10.96
N ARG A 151 -16.19 -6.05 10.11
CA ARG A 151 -14.79 -5.84 10.45
C ARG A 151 -14.37 -4.43 10.10
N GLN A 152 -13.67 -3.76 11.02
CA GLN A 152 -13.02 -2.48 10.82
C GLN A 152 -11.52 -2.65 11.07
N ALA A 153 -10.69 -2.20 10.15
CA ALA A 153 -9.25 -2.29 10.30
C ALA A 153 -8.56 -0.98 9.93
N GLY A 154 -7.62 -0.58 10.77
CA GLY A 154 -6.68 0.51 10.51
C GLY A 154 -5.29 -0.07 10.29
N ARG A 155 -4.54 0.49 9.32
CA ARG A 155 -3.13 0.17 9.08
C ARG A 155 -2.33 1.45 8.92
N TYR A 156 -1.15 1.45 9.48
CA TYR A 156 -0.13 2.46 9.27
C TYR A 156 1.14 1.77 8.81
N ASN A 157 1.73 2.21 7.70
CA ASN A 157 3.04 1.73 7.29
C ASN A 157 4.02 2.86 7.00
N SER A 158 5.31 2.53 7.10
CA SER A 158 6.43 3.42 6.79
C SER A 158 7.52 2.61 6.10
N TRP A 159 8.03 3.12 4.98
CA TRP A 159 9.02 2.44 4.16
C TRP A 159 9.77 3.43 3.25
N GLN A 160 10.82 2.95 2.59
CA GLN A 160 11.58 3.66 1.57
C GLN A 160 11.41 2.98 0.21
N ASP A 161 11.58 3.74 -0.86
CA ASP A 161 11.71 3.16 -2.19
C ASP A 161 13.09 2.51 -2.39
N SER A 162 13.25 1.75 -3.48
CA SER A 162 14.48 1.02 -3.77
C SER A 162 15.72 1.91 -4.04
N SER A 163 15.52 3.20 -4.32
CA SER A 163 16.62 4.16 -4.44
C SER A 163 17.07 4.72 -3.08
N GLY A 164 16.22 4.63 -2.05
CA GLY A 164 16.42 5.27 -0.75
C GLY A 164 16.13 6.76 -0.72
N ASN A 165 15.75 7.36 -1.86
CA ASN A 165 15.57 8.80 -2.01
C ASN A 165 14.16 9.29 -1.65
N THR A 166 13.20 8.37 -1.47
CA THR A 166 11.88 8.73 -0.98
C THR A 166 11.50 7.93 0.27
N LYS A 167 10.93 8.62 1.25
CA LYS A 167 10.32 8.02 2.44
C LYS A 167 8.82 8.20 2.39
N THR A 168 8.08 7.10 2.50
CA THR A 168 6.63 7.08 2.39
C THR A 168 6.00 6.57 3.67
N ARG A 169 4.95 7.26 4.12
CA ARG A 169 4.08 6.84 5.23
C ARG A 169 2.66 6.77 4.72
N SER A 170 1.93 5.71 5.02
CA SER A 170 0.53 5.62 4.64
C SER A 170 -0.36 5.22 5.80
N ASN A 171 -1.57 5.76 5.80
CA ASN A 171 -2.66 5.36 6.66
C ASN A 171 -3.75 4.76 5.79
N ARG A 172 -4.26 3.60 6.19
CA ARG A 172 -5.32 2.89 5.50
C ARG A 172 -6.43 2.52 6.47
N TYR A 173 -7.65 2.77 6.05
CA TYR A 173 -8.86 2.33 6.72
C TYR A 173 -9.59 1.33 5.83
N ILE A 174 -10.07 0.24 6.42
CA ILE A 174 -10.79 -0.84 5.72
C ILE A 174 -12.02 -1.19 6.54
N SER A 175 -13.16 -1.22 5.88
CA SER A 175 -14.42 -1.72 6.42
C SER A 175 -14.90 -2.89 5.56
N GLN A 176 -15.20 -4.01 6.17
CA GLN A 176 -15.74 -5.18 5.49
C GLN A 176 -16.94 -5.73 6.26
N ILE A 177 -17.94 -6.17 5.51
CA ILE A 177 -19.13 -6.84 5.99
C ILE A 177 -19.33 -8.12 5.19
N GLY A 178 -19.80 -9.15 5.81
CA GLY A 178 -20.13 -10.40 5.13
C GLY A 178 -20.89 -11.33 6.04
N GLY A 179 -21.27 -12.48 5.49
CA GLY A 179 -22.01 -13.48 6.24
C GLY A 179 -22.15 -14.77 5.45
N ASP A 180 -22.42 -15.84 6.18
CA ASP A 180 -22.70 -17.14 5.59
C ASP A 180 -24.12 -17.12 4.95
N ILE A 181 -24.21 -17.57 3.71
CA ILE A 181 -25.45 -17.71 2.97
C ILE A 181 -25.94 -19.17 2.90
N ALA A 182 -25.02 -20.11 3.14
CA ALA A 182 -25.32 -21.52 3.24
C ALA A 182 -24.29 -22.21 4.14
N ALA A 183 -24.76 -23.21 4.88
CA ALA A 183 -23.91 -24.09 5.68
C ALA A 183 -24.45 -25.51 5.60
N TRP A 184 -23.54 -26.48 5.53
CA TRP A 184 -23.82 -27.90 5.60
C TRP A 184 -23.00 -28.49 6.74
N THR A 185 -23.67 -29.21 7.63
CA THR A 185 -23.03 -29.88 8.77
C THR A 185 -23.32 -31.38 8.70
N ASP A 186 -22.28 -32.17 8.73
CA ASP A 186 -22.37 -33.61 8.92
C ASP A 186 -22.26 -33.91 10.44
N ALA A 187 -23.40 -34.21 11.04
CA ALA A 187 -23.45 -34.45 12.49
C ALA A 187 -22.75 -35.73 12.94
N GLU A 188 -22.60 -36.74 12.07
CA GLU A 188 -21.90 -37.98 12.38
C GLU A 188 -20.39 -37.77 12.43
N ASN A 189 -19.85 -37.02 11.45
CA ASN A 189 -18.42 -36.76 11.31
C ASN A 189 -17.97 -35.40 11.90
N GLN A 190 -18.89 -34.60 12.43
CA GLN A 190 -18.65 -33.26 13.00
C GLN A 190 -18.08 -32.25 12.01
N GLN A 191 -18.13 -32.55 10.71
CA GLN A 191 -17.63 -31.68 9.65
C GLN A 191 -18.63 -30.60 9.27
N ALA A 192 -18.13 -29.47 8.84
CA ALA A 192 -18.97 -28.39 8.33
C ALA A 192 -18.34 -27.69 7.13
N LEU A 193 -19.20 -27.25 6.20
CA LEU A 193 -18.85 -26.42 5.07
C LEU A 193 -19.71 -25.16 5.07
N HIS A 194 -19.08 -23.99 5.11
CA HIS A 194 -19.72 -22.69 5.06
C HIS A 194 -19.46 -22.02 3.73
N LEU A 195 -20.49 -21.45 3.13
CA LEU A 195 -20.38 -20.56 1.97
C LEU A 195 -20.89 -19.19 2.36
N GLY A 196 -20.17 -18.15 1.99
CA GLY A 196 -20.54 -16.80 2.35
C GLY A 196 -20.23 -15.76 1.29
N LEU A 197 -20.83 -14.59 1.47
CA LEU A 197 -20.56 -13.40 0.68
C LEU A 197 -19.91 -12.33 1.54
N MET A 198 -19.15 -11.45 0.89
CA MET A 198 -18.51 -10.32 1.57
C MET A 198 -18.44 -9.10 0.66
N ALA A 199 -18.52 -7.92 1.28
CA ALA A 199 -18.30 -6.65 0.64
C ALA A 199 -17.33 -5.81 1.45
N GLY A 200 -16.63 -4.88 0.82
CA GLY A 200 -15.66 -4.05 1.50
C GLY A 200 -15.53 -2.67 0.91
N TYR A 201 -15.10 -1.74 1.75
CA TYR A 201 -14.64 -0.40 1.41
C TYR A 201 -13.25 -0.19 1.98
N ALA A 202 -12.38 0.45 1.20
CA ALA A 202 -11.03 0.82 1.63
C ALA A 202 -10.74 2.28 1.25
N HIS A 203 -10.10 2.99 2.18
CA HIS A 203 -9.56 4.33 1.98
C HIS A 203 -8.09 4.34 2.40
N SER A 204 -7.23 4.91 1.57
CA SER A 204 -5.80 5.09 1.89
C SER A 204 -5.33 6.49 1.56
N ARG A 205 -4.46 7.01 2.42
CA ARG A 205 -3.71 8.25 2.19
C ARG A 205 -2.25 8.00 2.50
N ALA A 206 -1.41 8.20 1.49
CA ALA A 206 0.04 8.12 1.60
C ALA A 206 0.67 9.50 1.44
N ILE A 207 1.73 9.77 2.19
CA ILE A 207 2.56 10.96 2.06
C ILE A 207 3.98 10.47 1.80
N SER A 208 4.53 10.84 0.65
CA SER A 208 5.91 10.57 0.25
C SER A 208 6.71 11.86 0.27
N HIS A 209 7.91 11.79 0.82
CA HIS A 209 8.86 12.91 0.89
C HIS A 209 10.15 12.53 0.19
N SER A 210 10.69 13.45 -0.60
CA SER A 210 12.07 13.37 -1.05
C SER A 210 13.01 13.61 0.15
N VAL A 211 14.02 12.75 0.31
CA VAL A 211 15.01 12.88 1.38
C VAL A 211 15.98 14.05 1.09
N VAL A 212 16.16 14.37 -0.18
CA VAL A 212 17.16 15.36 -0.64
C VAL A 212 16.65 16.80 -0.53
N ASN A 213 15.45 17.08 -1.07
CA ASN A 213 14.95 18.47 -1.18
C ASN A 213 13.68 18.74 -0.37
N GLY A 214 13.18 17.76 0.39
CA GLY A 214 11.97 17.90 1.20
C GLY A 214 10.66 18.04 0.40
N GLN A 215 10.70 17.92 -0.93
CA GLN A 215 9.49 17.92 -1.75
C GLN A 215 8.55 16.78 -1.35
N ARG A 216 7.25 17.01 -1.53
CA ARG A 216 6.21 16.11 -1.03
C ARG A 216 5.21 15.75 -2.10
N SER A 217 4.73 14.52 -2.06
CA SER A 217 3.60 14.03 -2.84
C SER A 217 2.58 13.32 -1.95
N ILE A 218 1.31 13.38 -2.34
CA ILE A 218 0.20 12.71 -1.65
C ILE A 218 -0.45 11.74 -2.62
N GLY A 219 -0.40 10.44 -2.28
CA GLY A 219 -1.19 9.38 -2.87
C GLY A 219 -2.51 9.21 -2.12
N LYS A 220 -3.61 9.02 -2.84
CA LYS A 220 -4.91 8.64 -2.26
C LYS A 220 -5.53 7.54 -3.10
N THR A 221 -6.17 6.59 -2.41
CA THR A 221 -6.91 5.49 -3.05
C THR A 221 -8.18 5.24 -2.27
N ASP A 222 -9.31 5.19 -2.98
CA ASP A 222 -10.61 4.79 -2.49
C ASP A 222 -11.08 3.59 -3.31
N GLY A 223 -11.62 2.57 -2.68
CA GLY A 223 -12.04 1.37 -3.38
C GLY A 223 -13.11 0.56 -2.68
N TYR A 224 -13.74 -0.29 -3.47
CA TYR A 224 -14.78 -1.23 -3.05
C TYR A 224 -14.39 -2.63 -3.51
N GLY A 225 -14.89 -3.63 -2.81
CA GLY A 225 -14.72 -5.03 -3.16
C GLY A 225 -16.00 -5.82 -2.91
N LEU A 226 -16.24 -6.81 -3.75
CA LEU A 226 -17.30 -7.82 -3.58
C LEU A 226 -16.66 -9.19 -3.75
N GLY A 227 -16.96 -10.11 -2.84
CA GLY A 227 -16.35 -11.41 -2.83
C GLY A 227 -17.24 -12.50 -2.25
N MET A 228 -16.75 -13.70 -2.37
CA MET A 228 -17.33 -14.90 -1.77
C MET A 228 -16.23 -15.70 -1.10
N TYR A 229 -16.63 -16.52 -0.14
CA TYR A 229 -15.75 -17.45 0.55
C TYR A 229 -16.39 -18.81 0.79
N ALA A 230 -15.55 -19.81 0.92
CA ALA A 230 -15.92 -21.14 1.36
C ALA A 230 -14.95 -21.59 2.46
N THR A 231 -15.47 -22.09 3.56
CA THR A 231 -14.66 -22.61 4.68
C THR A 231 -15.14 -23.99 5.07
N TRP A 232 -14.27 -24.97 5.03
CA TRP A 232 -14.51 -26.31 5.52
C TRP A 232 -13.77 -26.54 6.84
N PHE A 233 -14.42 -27.21 7.79
CA PHE A 233 -13.87 -27.65 9.07
C PHE A 233 -14.02 -29.15 9.24
N GLU A 234 -12.96 -29.80 9.72
CA GLU A 234 -12.96 -31.25 10.05
C GLU A 234 -13.78 -31.53 11.33
N ASP A 235 -13.60 -30.74 12.36
CA ASP A 235 -14.35 -30.80 13.62
C ASP A 235 -14.79 -29.38 14.03
N GLU A 236 -15.97 -29.02 13.55
CA GLU A 236 -16.53 -27.73 13.88
C GLU A 236 -16.97 -27.63 15.35
N ILE A 237 -17.50 -28.71 15.91
CA ILE A 237 -18.07 -28.73 17.27
C ILE A 237 -17.00 -28.49 18.35
N ASN A 238 -15.88 -29.20 18.28
CA ASN A 238 -14.80 -29.06 19.24
C ASN A 238 -13.75 -27.99 18.86
N GLN A 239 -13.88 -27.41 17.65
CA GLN A 239 -12.91 -26.46 17.09
C GLN A 239 -11.49 -27.02 17.03
N GLN A 240 -11.36 -28.29 16.65
CA GLN A 240 -10.09 -28.99 16.51
C GLN A 240 -9.98 -29.58 15.09
N GLY A 241 -8.81 -30.12 14.78
CA GLY A 241 -8.57 -30.70 13.47
C GLY A 241 -8.28 -29.67 12.39
N ALA A 242 -8.41 -30.12 11.14
CA ALA A 242 -8.08 -29.36 9.96
C ALA A 242 -9.19 -28.37 9.59
N TYR A 243 -8.78 -27.27 8.94
CA TYR A 243 -9.68 -26.41 8.19
C TYR A 243 -9.05 -26.01 6.86
N VAL A 244 -9.91 -25.75 5.89
CA VAL A 244 -9.51 -25.18 4.59
C VAL A 244 -10.45 -24.03 4.28
N ASP A 245 -9.87 -22.91 3.88
CA ASP A 245 -10.58 -21.68 3.54
C ASP A 245 -10.15 -21.17 2.16
N ALA A 246 -11.10 -20.84 1.33
CA ALA A 246 -10.85 -20.21 0.04
C ALA A 246 -11.76 -19.01 -0.14
N TRP A 247 -11.24 -17.94 -0.76
CA TRP A 247 -12.05 -16.81 -1.12
C TRP A 247 -11.59 -16.15 -2.41
N PHE A 248 -12.52 -15.46 -3.06
CA PHE A 248 -12.28 -14.57 -4.20
C PHE A 248 -12.94 -13.24 -3.95
N ASN A 249 -12.26 -12.16 -4.35
CA ASN A 249 -12.76 -10.81 -4.24
C ASN A 249 -12.50 -10.06 -5.54
N TYR A 250 -13.53 -9.50 -6.17
CA TYR A 250 -13.39 -8.54 -7.26
C TYR A 250 -13.45 -7.13 -6.68
N SER A 251 -12.46 -6.32 -7.01
CA SER A 251 -12.34 -4.98 -6.46
C SER A 251 -12.09 -3.94 -7.54
N TRP A 252 -12.51 -2.70 -7.24
CA TRP A 252 -12.29 -1.53 -8.09
C TRP A 252 -11.92 -0.33 -7.24
N PHE A 253 -10.96 0.44 -7.74
CA PHE A 253 -10.37 1.55 -7.01
C PHE A 253 -10.28 2.80 -7.88
N LYS A 254 -10.34 3.96 -7.21
CA LYS A 254 -10.01 5.27 -7.76
C LYS A 254 -8.81 5.79 -6.99
N SER A 255 -7.73 6.06 -7.71
CA SER A 255 -6.49 6.54 -7.13
C SER A 255 -6.12 7.91 -7.67
N SER A 256 -5.36 8.66 -6.89
CA SER A 256 -4.77 9.93 -7.32
C SER A 256 -3.39 10.12 -6.72
N VAL A 257 -2.55 10.85 -7.45
CA VAL A 257 -1.23 11.33 -7.02
C VAL A 257 -1.17 12.83 -7.22
N ASN A 258 -0.73 13.56 -6.20
CA ASN A 258 -0.64 15.00 -6.19
C ASN A 258 0.70 15.42 -5.57
N GLY A 259 1.66 15.81 -6.39
CA GLY A 259 2.91 16.44 -5.95
C GLY A 259 2.73 17.94 -5.82
N ASN A 260 3.62 18.60 -5.05
CA ASN A 260 3.68 20.06 -5.02
C ASN A 260 3.99 20.57 -6.43
N ASP A 261 3.32 21.62 -6.86
CA ASP A 261 3.52 22.32 -8.14
C ASP A 261 3.44 21.41 -9.39
N ASN A 262 2.89 20.20 -9.25
CA ASN A 262 2.62 19.28 -10.35
C ASN A 262 1.12 19.07 -10.54
N PRO A 263 0.65 18.88 -11.77
CA PRO A 263 -0.75 18.55 -12.03
C PRO A 263 -1.16 17.26 -11.30
N LYS A 264 -2.33 17.32 -10.66
CA LYS A 264 -2.90 16.12 -10.01
C LYS A 264 -3.25 15.06 -11.05
N GLU A 265 -2.75 13.86 -10.83
CA GLU A 265 -3.03 12.68 -11.62
C GLU A 265 -4.15 11.85 -10.98
N LYS A 266 -5.05 11.29 -11.81
CA LYS A 266 -6.16 10.43 -11.37
C LYS A 266 -6.24 9.20 -12.27
N TYR A 267 -6.48 8.03 -11.67
CA TYR A 267 -6.60 6.77 -12.40
C TYR A 267 -7.47 5.75 -11.66
N ARG A 268 -7.73 4.63 -12.32
CA ARG A 268 -8.57 3.54 -11.81
C ARG A 268 -7.84 2.22 -11.92
N SER A 269 -8.09 1.34 -10.95
CA SER A 269 -7.59 -0.02 -10.91
C SER A 269 -8.76 -0.97 -10.65
N ARG A 270 -8.68 -2.19 -11.17
CA ARG A 270 -9.70 -3.22 -10.94
C ARG A 270 -9.12 -4.61 -11.17
N GLY A 271 -9.69 -5.60 -10.54
CA GLY A 271 -9.31 -6.98 -10.76
C GLY A 271 -9.76 -7.93 -9.66
N LEU A 272 -9.35 -9.17 -9.80
CA LEU A 272 -9.61 -10.25 -8.86
C LEU A 272 -8.42 -10.45 -7.94
N THR A 273 -8.71 -10.83 -6.71
CA THR A 273 -7.76 -11.36 -5.73
C THR A 273 -8.35 -12.64 -5.19
N GLY A 274 -7.54 -13.68 -5.05
CA GLY A 274 -7.97 -14.97 -4.54
C GLY A 274 -7.02 -15.51 -3.48
N SER A 275 -7.52 -16.35 -2.59
CA SER A 275 -6.75 -16.96 -1.50
C SER A 275 -7.17 -18.40 -1.26
N LEU A 276 -6.19 -19.19 -0.86
CA LEU A 276 -6.37 -20.51 -0.28
C LEU A 276 -5.57 -20.55 1.02
N GLU A 277 -6.23 -20.94 2.12
CA GLU A 277 -5.66 -21.08 3.45
C GLU A 277 -5.99 -22.45 4.02
N ALA A 278 -5.06 -23.04 4.75
CA ALA A 278 -5.27 -24.27 5.49
C ALA A 278 -4.58 -24.16 6.85
N GLY A 279 -5.13 -24.83 7.83
CA GLY A 279 -4.54 -24.94 9.16
C GLY A 279 -5.05 -26.14 9.92
N TYR A 280 -4.43 -26.40 11.05
CA TYR A 280 -4.76 -27.52 11.92
C TYR A 280 -4.76 -27.05 13.39
N THR A 281 -5.87 -27.27 14.08
CA THR A 281 -6.02 -26.90 15.49
C THR A 281 -5.80 -28.08 16.39
N GLN A 282 -4.80 -28.00 17.26
CA GLN A 282 -4.47 -29.04 18.23
C GLN A 282 -4.63 -28.50 19.66
N LYS A 283 -5.41 -29.20 20.47
CA LYS A 283 -5.45 -28.95 21.92
C LYS A 283 -4.18 -29.46 22.57
N LEU A 284 -3.49 -28.59 23.33
CA LEU A 284 -2.27 -28.93 24.06
C LEU A 284 -2.55 -29.43 25.48
N GLY A 285 -3.64 -28.96 26.09
CA GLY A 285 -4.01 -29.34 27.44
C GLY A 285 -4.99 -28.36 28.08
N SER A 286 -5.30 -28.61 29.34
CA SER A 286 -6.21 -27.79 30.16
C SER A 286 -5.56 -27.45 31.48
N ASN A 287 -5.86 -26.26 32.01
CA ASN A 287 -5.53 -25.87 33.38
C ASN A 287 -6.69 -25.08 34.01
N ASN A 288 -6.46 -24.52 35.19
CA ASN A 288 -7.51 -23.76 35.93
C ASN A 288 -7.96 -22.48 35.19
N TYR A 289 -7.19 -21.97 34.21
CA TYR A 289 -7.51 -20.77 33.46
C TYR A 289 -8.24 -21.06 32.15
N GLY A 290 -8.11 -22.28 31.62
CA GLY A 290 -8.76 -22.68 30.34
C GLY A 290 -8.01 -23.76 29.58
N ASP A 291 -8.44 -23.94 28.34
CA ASP A 291 -7.87 -24.88 27.38
C ASP A 291 -6.87 -24.20 26.51
N TRP A 292 -5.69 -24.79 26.31
CA TRP A 292 -4.60 -24.28 25.49
C TRP A 292 -4.55 -24.97 24.15
N TYR A 293 -4.33 -24.17 23.10
CA TYR A 293 -4.30 -24.66 21.72
C TYR A 293 -3.14 -24.10 20.96
N VAL A 294 -2.71 -24.85 19.95
CA VAL A 294 -1.79 -24.43 18.90
C VAL A 294 -2.44 -24.64 17.55
N GLN A 295 -2.27 -23.70 16.63
CA GLN A 295 -2.87 -23.75 15.32
C GLN A 295 -1.84 -23.31 14.25
N PRO A 296 -1.02 -24.24 13.72
CA PRO A 296 -0.22 -23.97 12.52
C PRO A 296 -1.14 -23.69 11.33
N GLN A 297 -0.73 -22.76 10.47
CA GLN A 297 -1.50 -22.31 9.32
C GLN A 297 -0.62 -21.87 8.17
N ALA A 298 -1.11 -22.05 6.96
CA ALA A 298 -0.49 -21.61 5.74
C ALA A 298 -1.54 -20.98 4.81
N GLN A 299 -1.19 -19.90 4.13
CA GLN A 299 -2.06 -19.19 3.20
C GLN A 299 -1.29 -18.78 1.95
N VAL A 300 -1.90 -18.93 0.79
CA VAL A 300 -1.40 -18.42 -0.48
C VAL A 300 -2.45 -17.47 -1.07
N ILE A 301 -2.02 -16.29 -1.48
CA ILE A 301 -2.87 -15.23 -2.00
C ILE A 301 -2.34 -14.81 -3.36
N TRP A 302 -3.17 -14.91 -4.38
CA TRP A 302 -2.90 -14.36 -5.70
C TRP A 302 -3.50 -12.96 -5.81
N MET A 303 -2.69 -11.96 -6.17
CA MET A 303 -3.06 -10.55 -6.26
C MET A 303 -3.14 -10.12 -7.72
N GLY A 304 -4.35 -10.11 -8.29
CA GLY A 304 -4.59 -9.89 -9.71
C GLY A 304 -5.24 -8.54 -10.05
N VAL A 305 -5.24 -7.57 -9.13
CA VAL A 305 -5.74 -6.22 -9.43
C VAL A 305 -4.78 -5.53 -10.42
N THR A 306 -5.33 -5.01 -11.49
CA THR A 306 -4.56 -4.35 -12.56
C THR A 306 -4.77 -2.85 -12.55
N THR A 307 -3.67 -2.11 -12.57
CA THR A 307 -3.63 -0.67 -12.81
C THR A 307 -3.12 -0.43 -14.23
N PRO A 308 -3.93 0.18 -15.13
CA PRO A 308 -3.50 0.46 -16.50
C PRO A 308 -2.31 1.42 -16.55
N ASN A 309 -1.39 1.17 -17.46
CA ASN A 309 -0.31 2.11 -17.79
C ASN A 309 -0.90 3.45 -18.24
N ARG A 310 -0.18 4.51 -17.98
CA ARG A 310 -0.66 5.87 -18.26
C ARG A 310 0.47 6.82 -18.61
N THR A 311 0.12 7.90 -19.26
CA THR A 311 0.99 9.07 -19.44
C THR A 311 0.48 10.18 -18.54
N GLU A 312 1.36 10.75 -17.73
CA GLU A 312 1.07 11.94 -16.93
C GLU A 312 0.92 13.17 -17.82
N LYS A 313 0.34 14.23 -17.28
CA LYS A 313 0.19 15.50 -18.00
C LYS A 313 1.52 16.16 -18.39
N ASN A 314 2.59 15.83 -17.68
CA ASN A 314 3.96 16.28 -17.99
C ASN A 314 4.68 15.39 -19.00
N GLY A 315 4.00 14.40 -19.62
CA GLY A 315 4.54 13.50 -20.63
C GLY A 315 5.20 12.22 -20.08
N THR A 316 5.35 12.04 -18.78
CA THR A 316 5.97 10.84 -18.19
C THR A 316 5.08 9.62 -18.36
N HIS A 317 5.63 8.53 -18.91
CA HIS A 317 4.95 7.24 -18.98
C HIS A 317 5.12 6.48 -17.66
N VAL A 318 4.00 6.11 -17.04
CA VAL A 318 3.95 5.40 -15.76
C VAL A 318 3.41 4.00 -15.98
N ARG A 319 4.17 2.98 -15.57
CA ARG A 319 3.79 1.56 -15.55
C ARG A 319 3.81 1.06 -14.12
N PHE A 320 2.82 0.25 -13.75
CA PHE A 320 2.69 -0.30 -12.41
C PHE A 320 3.23 -1.73 -12.35
N ASN A 321 3.96 -2.03 -11.28
CA ASN A 321 4.56 -3.33 -11.01
C ASN A 321 3.95 -3.90 -9.73
N GLY A 322 3.73 -5.24 -9.68
CA GLY A 322 3.15 -5.91 -8.50
C GLY A 322 1.90 -6.72 -8.84
N HIS A 323 1.24 -6.44 -9.96
CA HIS A 323 0.17 -7.29 -10.49
C HIS A 323 0.64 -8.74 -10.67
N GLY A 324 -0.19 -9.70 -10.25
CA GLY A 324 0.15 -11.12 -10.25
C GLY A 324 1.15 -11.52 -9.17
N ASN A 325 1.32 -10.72 -8.10
CA ASN A 325 2.06 -11.13 -6.92
C ASN A 325 1.39 -12.32 -6.27
N ILE A 326 2.18 -13.32 -5.89
CA ILE A 326 1.78 -14.40 -5.00
C ILE A 326 2.37 -14.12 -3.63
N GLN A 327 1.49 -13.91 -2.64
CA GLN A 327 1.89 -13.77 -1.26
C GLN A 327 1.66 -15.09 -0.53
N SER A 328 2.70 -15.65 0.07
CA SER A 328 2.62 -16.80 0.95
C SER A 328 2.72 -16.33 2.40
N ARG A 329 1.92 -16.92 3.27
CA ARG A 329 1.99 -16.77 4.72
C ARG A 329 2.11 -18.13 5.35
N ILE A 330 3.06 -18.32 6.26
CA ILE A 330 3.22 -19.51 7.08
C ILE A 330 3.38 -19.02 8.52
N GLY A 331 2.66 -19.64 9.44
CA GLY A 331 2.75 -19.23 10.83
C GLY A 331 1.97 -20.13 11.78
N THR A 332 1.91 -19.67 13.02
CA THR A 332 1.24 -20.42 14.08
C THR A 332 0.52 -19.44 15.00
N ARG A 333 -0.69 -19.80 15.37
CA ARG A 333 -1.45 -19.18 16.46
C ARG A 333 -1.31 -20.02 17.71
N PHE A 334 -1.01 -19.36 18.82
CA PHE A 334 -1.13 -19.91 20.18
C PHE A 334 -2.28 -19.20 20.87
N TYR A 335 -3.21 -19.97 21.46
CA TYR A 335 -4.33 -19.35 22.13
C TYR A 335 -4.80 -20.12 23.36
N ILE A 336 -5.42 -19.39 24.28
CA ILE A 336 -6.14 -19.94 25.42
C ILE A 336 -7.63 -19.64 25.27
N GLN A 337 -8.45 -20.66 25.46
CA GLN A 337 -9.89 -20.53 25.54
C GLN A 337 -10.30 -20.66 27.00
N GLY A 338 -10.60 -19.52 27.64
CA GLY A 338 -10.99 -19.44 29.01
C GLY A 338 -12.51 -19.49 29.21
N ARG A 339 -12.93 -19.84 30.39
CA ARG A 339 -14.34 -19.86 30.83
C ARG A 339 -14.52 -18.88 31.97
N VAL A 340 -15.63 -18.16 31.96
CA VAL A 340 -16.00 -17.35 33.14
C VAL A 340 -16.72 -18.24 34.14
N PRO A 341 -16.22 -18.38 35.38
CA PRO A 341 -16.89 -19.21 36.42
C PRO A 341 -18.33 -18.72 36.66
N GLY A 342 -19.28 -19.66 36.71
CA GLY A 342 -20.69 -19.37 37.02
C GLY A 342 -21.53 -18.89 35.81
N SER A 343 -21.00 -18.88 34.61
CA SER A 343 -21.80 -18.59 33.39
C SER A 343 -22.47 -19.88 32.88
N ASP A 344 -23.72 -19.73 32.38
CA ASP A 344 -24.41 -20.79 31.64
C ASP A 344 -23.60 -21.22 30.41
N GLN A 345 -23.83 -22.44 29.94
CA GLN A 345 -23.04 -23.10 28.88
C GLN A 345 -22.72 -22.14 27.70
N GLY A 346 -21.44 -21.75 27.60
CA GLY A 346 -20.89 -20.97 26.53
C GLY A 346 -21.06 -19.45 26.60
N VAL A 347 -21.83 -18.88 27.49
CA VAL A 347 -21.93 -17.44 27.70
C VAL A 347 -20.75 -16.95 28.54
N GLY A 348 -20.00 -15.97 28.00
CA GLY A 348 -18.83 -15.40 28.68
C GLY A 348 -17.49 -16.09 28.37
N SER A 349 -17.45 -17.10 27.50
CA SER A 349 -16.18 -17.64 27.00
C SER A 349 -15.35 -16.54 26.32
N PHE A 350 -14.05 -16.56 26.57
CA PHE A 350 -13.11 -15.65 25.92
C PHE A 350 -11.94 -16.44 25.33
N GLN A 351 -11.37 -15.91 24.27
CA GLN A 351 -10.15 -16.41 23.68
C GLN A 351 -9.12 -15.29 23.61
N LEU A 352 -7.91 -15.55 24.11
CA LEU A 352 -6.75 -14.68 23.92
C LEU A 352 -5.72 -15.41 23.06
N TYR A 353 -5.12 -14.71 22.12
CA TYR A 353 -4.21 -15.33 21.16
C TYR A 353 -3.02 -14.47 20.78
N THR A 354 -1.98 -15.16 20.35
CA THR A 354 -0.79 -14.60 19.72
C THR A 354 -0.56 -15.32 18.40
N ASP A 355 -0.40 -14.56 17.31
CA ASP A 355 -0.02 -15.09 16.00
C ASP A 355 1.42 -14.69 15.69
N VAL A 356 2.22 -15.64 15.23
CA VAL A 356 3.55 -15.43 14.68
C VAL A 356 3.56 -15.93 13.25
N ASN A 357 3.84 -15.06 12.27
CA ASN A 357 3.82 -15.42 10.86
C ASN A 357 5.06 -14.92 10.14
N TRP A 358 5.47 -15.66 9.11
CA TRP A 358 6.33 -15.21 8.05
C TRP A 358 5.51 -15.02 6.77
N ILE A 359 5.73 -13.90 6.09
CA ILE A 359 5.04 -13.51 4.87
C ILE A 359 6.08 -13.30 3.78
N HIS A 360 5.86 -13.91 2.62
CA HIS A 360 6.71 -13.76 1.44
C HIS A 360 5.90 -13.27 0.24
N ASN A 361 6.43 -12.26 -0.46
CA ASN A 361 5.89 -11.72 -1.69
C ASN A 361 6.83 -12.08 -2.85
N THR A 362 6.30 -12.74 -3.90
CA THR A 362 7.08 -13.10 -5.10
C THR A 362 7.40 -11.90 -5.97
N ARG A 363 6.61 -10.84 -5.88
CA ARG A 363 6.80 -9.57 -6.62
C ARG A 363 6.80 -8.40 -5.65
N LYS A 364 7.62 -7.39 -5.96
CA LYS A 364 7.63 -6.13 -5.23
C LYS A 364 6.59 -5.19 -5.84
N PHE A 365 5.85 -4.48 -5.01
CA PHE A 365 5.03 -3.37 -5.45
C PHE A 365 5.92 -2.24 -5.93
N GLY A 366 5.61 -1.68 -7.08
CA GLY A 366 6.50 -0.72 -7.69
C GLY A 366 5.87 0.07 -8.83
N VAL A 367 6.67 0.96 -9.38
CA VAL A 367 6.33 1.78 -10.53
C VAL A 367 7.56 1.95 -11.42
N THR A 368 7.35 1.98 -12.73
CA THR A 368 8.37 2.36 -13.70
C THR A 368 7.94 3.67 -14.36
N MET A 369 8.77 4.69 -14.25
CA MET A 369 8.58 5.99 -14.89
C MET A 369 9.52 6.09 -16.09
N ASN A 370 8.94 6.07 -17.29
CA ASN A 370 9.67 5.92 -18.55
C ASN A 370 10.54 4.63 -18.54
N GLN A 371 11.84 4.74 -18.24
CA GLN A 371 12.79 3.63 -18.22
C GLN A 371 13.20 3.23 -16.79
N ASP A 372 12.98 4.10 -15.80
CA ASP A 372 13.47 3.93 -14.44
C ASP A 372 12.44 3.23 -13.54
N GLY A 373 12.83 2.08 -13.00
CA GLY A 373 11.99 1.25 -12.14
C GLY A 373 12.29 1.45 -10.66
N PHE A 374 11.23 1.63 -9.85
CA PHE A 374 11.30 1.80 -8.40
C PHE A 374 10.33 0.84 -7.72
N THR A 375 10.76 0.29 -6.60
CA THR A 375 9.97 -0.68 -5.82
C THR A 375 9.93 -0.31 -4.34
N GLN A 376 8.94 -0.80 -3.64
CA GLN A 376 8.89 -0.76 -2.19
C GLN A 376 10.01 -1.60 -1.60
N ALA A 377 10.93 -0.98 -0.87
CA ALA A 377 12.00 -1.70 -0.20
C ALA A 377 11.48 -2.43 1.04
N GLY A 378 12.04 -3.61 1.31
CA GLY A 378 11.81 -4.35 2.54
C GLY A 378 10.53 -5.18 2.62
N ALA A 379 9.61 -5.08 1.65
CA ALA A 379 8.32 -5.76 1.70
C ALA A 379 8.31 -7.20 1.15
N SER A 380 9.42 -7.73 0.65
CA SER A 380 9.47 -9.08 0.07
C SER A 380 9.32 -10.17 1.11
N ASN A 381 9.95 -10.01 2.28
CA ASN A 381 9.89 -10.94 3.41
C ASN A 381 9.55 -10.15 4.66
N LEU A 382 8.46 -10.53 5.34
CA LEU A 382 7.97 -9.83 6.52
C LEU A 382 7.79 -10.82 7.67
N ALA A 383 8.24 -10.44 8.85
CA ALA A 383 7.82 -11.07 10.09
C ALA A 383 6.57 -10.34 10.60
N GLU A 384 5.55 -11.10 11.00
CA GLU A 384 4.31 -10.57 11.57
C GLU A 384 4.10 -11.13 12.97
N LEU A 385 3.79 -10.25 13.92
CA LEU A 385 3.38 -10.57 15.27
C LEU A 385 2.03 -9.91 15.53
N LYS A 386 1.04 -10.68 16.00
CA LYS A 386 -0.29 -10.18 16.38
C LYS A 386 -0.69 -10.66 17.75
N PHE A 387 -1.39 -9.82 18.49
CA PHE A 387 -2.05 -10.14 19.76
C PHE A 387 -3.52 -9.76 19.63
N GLY A 388 -4.38 -10.62 20.11
CA GLY A 388 -5.79 -10.35 20.03
C GLY A 388 -6.62 -11.17 21.02
N GLY A 389 -7.90 -10.88 20.98
CA GLY A 389 -8.88 -11.59 21.77
C GLY A 389 -10.24 -11.60 21.11
N GLU A 390 -11.03 -12.56 21.52
CA GLU A 390 -12.42 -12.75 21.13
C GLU A 390 -13.24 -13.04 22.38
N ARG A 391 -14.49 -12.54 22.41
CA ARG A 391 -15.43 -12.81 23.49
C ARG A 391 -16.83 -13.00 22.94
N LYS A 392 -17.51 -14.03 23.43
CA LYS A 392 -18.94 -14.21 23.24
C LYS A 392 -19.72 -13.38 24.26
N VAL A 393 -20.54 -12.44 23.77
CA VAL A 393 -21.35 -11.53 24.59
C VAL A 393 -22.82 -11.92 24.43
N GLY A 394 -23.40 -12.58 25.45
CA GLY A 394 -24.75 -13.14 25.34
C GLY A 394 -24.79 -14.37 24.42
N LYS A 395 -25.96 -14.64 23.84
CA LYS A 395 -26.18 -15.85 23.03
C LYS A 395 -25.71 -15.70 21.58
N ASN A 396 -25.83 -14.50 21.02
CA ASN A 396 -25.78 -14.26 19.58
C ASN A 396 -24.67 -13.32 19.10
N LEU A 397 -23.95 -12.64 20.00
CA LEU A 397 -22.94 -11.64 19.64
C LEU A 397 -21.54 -12.13 20.01
N HIS A 398 -20.63 -12.10 19.04
CA HIS A 398 -19.21 -12.27 19.24
C HIS A 398 -18.49 -10.98 18.90
N LEU A 399 -17.59 -10.55 19.76
CA LEU A 399 -16.72 -9.39 19.55
C LEU A 399 -15.28 -9.86 19.51
N TRP A 400 -14.50 -9.36 18.55
CA TRP A 400 -13.07 -9.64 18.49
C TRP A 400 -12.27 -8.40 18.17
N GLY A 401 -10.99 -8.45 18.50
CA GLY A 401 -10.06 -7.41 18.15
C GLY A 401 -8.62 -7.87 18.24
N ASN A 402 -7.76 -7.22 17.48
CA ASN A 402 -6.33 -7.46 17.54
C ASN A 402 -5.51 -6.22 17.17
N VAL A 403 -4.27 -6.24 17.64
CA VAL A 403 -3.21 -5.35 17.20
C VAL A 403 -2.09 -6.17 16.60
N GLY A 404 -1.45 -5.67 15.56
CA GLY A 404 -0.40 -6.39 14.87
C GLY A 404 0.71 -5.47 14.40
N SER A 405 1.89 -6.05 14.25
CA SER A 405 3.05 -5.38 13.69
C SER A 405 3.71 -6.28 12.65
N ARG A 406 4.18 -5.67 11.55
CA ARG A 406 5.01 -6.32 10.54
C ARG A 406 6.33 -5.59 10.41
N PHE A 407 7.37 -6.35 10.25
CA PHE A 407 8.73 -5.87 10.09
C PHE A 407 9.36 -6.50 8.85
N GLY A 408 10.04 -5.69 8.06
CA GLY A 408 10.80 -6.10 6.90
C GLY A 408 12.21 -5.54 6.95
N SER A 409 13.00 -5.81 5.93
CA SER A 409 14.31 -5.16 5.73
C SER A 409 14.14 -3.68 5.36
N HIS A 410 15.24 -2.92 5.28
CA HIS A 410 15.24 -1.51 4.86
C HIS A 410 14.23 -0.63 5.61
N ASP A 411 14.13 -0.83 6.94
CA ASP A 411 13.22 -0.07 7.82
C ASP A 411 11.72 -0.16 7.48
N TYR A 412 11.31 -1.19 6.73
CA TYR A 412 9.88 -1.44 6.52
C TYR A 412 9.19 -1.78 7.83
N ARG A 413 8.14 -1.03 8.16
CA ARG A 413 7.32 -1.25 9.37
C ARG A 413 5.85 -1.03 9.04
N GLU A 414 5.00 -1.92 9.54
CA GLU A 414 3.55 -1.78 9.50
C GLU A 414 2.97 -2.04 10.89
N LEU A 415 2.05 -1.18 11.32
CA LEU A 415 1.21 -1.37 12.49
C LEU A 415 -0.23 -1.53 12.02
N SER A 416 -0.98 -2.40 12.67
CA SER A 416 -2.39 -2.63 12.37
C SER A 416 -3.20 -2.79 13.64
N ALA A 417 -4.45 -2.36 13.58
CA ALA A 417 -5.47 -2.64 14.59
C ALA A 417 -6.74 -3.08 13.87
N THR A 418 -7.42 -4.07 14.41
CA THR A 418 -8.68 -4.59 13.88
C THR A 418 -9.66 -4.77 15.00
N ILE A 419 -10.91 -4.39 14.77
CA ILE A 419 -12.05 -4.73 15.61
C ILE A 419 -13.15 -5.33 14.74
N GLY A 420 -13.94 -6.22 15.30
CA GLY A 420 -15.06 -6.81 14.59
C GLY A 420 -16.15 -7.30 15.52
N ALA A 421 -17.29 -7.48 14.92
CA ALA A 421 -18.47 -8.05 15.56
C ALA A 421 -19.09 -9.08 14.62
N LYS A 422 -19.56 -10.19 15.16
CA LYS A 422 -20.32 -11.21 14.45
C LYS A 422 -21.62 -11.44 15.17
N PHE A 423 -22.70 -11.33 14.44
CA PHE A 423 -24.03 -11.60 14.93
C PHE A 423 -24.56 -12.91 14.34
N VAL A 424 -25.12 -13.74 15.20
CA VAL A 424 -25.65 -15.06 14.90
C VAL A 424 -27.16 -14.99 14.99
N PHE A 425 -27.86 -15.39 13.94
CA PHE A 425 -29.32 -15.40 13.89
C PHE A 425 -29.87 -16.79 14.17
#